data_7530c3c00ab9e7b2c6e138ad7fd11067
#
_entry.id   7530c3c00ab9e7b2c6e138ad7fd11067
#
_cell.length_a   1.000
_cell.length_b   1.000
_cell.length_c   1.000
_cell.angle_alpha   90.00
_cell.angle_beta   90.00
_cell.angle_gamma   90.00
#
_symmetry.space_group_name_H-M   'P 1'
#
loop_
_entity.id
_entity.type
_entity.pdbx_description
1 polymer ?
#
loop_
_entity_poly.entity_id
_entity_poly.type
_entity_poly.pdbx_seq_one_letter_code
_entity_poly.pdbx_strand_id
1 'polypeptide(L)'
;MEFKLKTNKFTATEKLVAYVEKKVAKLEKHENVQRVEFTLEVVKPETSKNKEARLNVVLAGHTIHAEKTADTFEEAVDLCVDVAP
;
A
#
# COMPACT_ATOMS: atom_id res chain seq x y z
N MET A 1 15.49 -2.02 -5.56
CA MET A 1 14.04 -1.84 -5.68
C MET A 1 13.66 -0.41 -5.38
N GLU A 2 12.75 0.13 -6.15
CA GLU A 2 12.26 1.48 -5.95
C GLU A 2 10.94 1.45 -5.18
N PHE A 3 10.79 2.35 -4.23
CA PHE A 3 9.56 2.46 -3.44
C PHE A 3 9.00 3.87 -3.53
N LYS A 4 7.69 3.96 -3.75
CA LYS A 4 7.00 5.23 -3.83
C LYS A 4 5.73 5.18 -2.98
N LEU A 5 5.53 6.20 -2.14
CA LEU A 5 4.32 6.34 -1.34
C LEU A 5 3.65 7.66 -1.70
N LYS A 6 2.38 7.59 -2.05
CA LYS A 6 1.57 8.75 -2.37
C LYS A 6 0.36 8.80 -1.44
N THR A 7 0.02 9.99 -0.95
CA THR A 7 -1.15 10.18 -0.11
C THR A 7 -2.06 11.23 -0.73
N ASN A 8 -3.37 10.98 -0.68
CA ASN A 8 -4.38 11.90 -1.19
C ASN A 8 -5.37 12.23 -0.08
N LYS A 9 -5.66 13.52 0.06
CA LYS A 9 -6.66 14.05 1.01
C LYS A 9 -6.28 13.90 2.48
N PHE A 10 -5.01 13.63 2.78
CA PHE A 10 -4.49 13.62 4.14
C PHE A 10 -2.97 13.65 4.09
N THR A 11 -2.35 13.90 5.24
CA THR A 11 -0.90 13.84 5.38
C THR A 11 -0.53 12.63 6.24
N ALA A 12 0.32 11.75 5.71
CA ALA A 12 0.74 10.56 6.45
C ALA A 12 1.63 10.95 7.63
N THR A 13 1.39 10.33 8.79
CA THR A 13 2.26 10.50 9.95
C THR A 13 3.54 9.70 9.73
N GLU A 14 4.59 10.06 10.47
CA GLU A 14 5.84 9.29 10.42
C GLU A 14 5.61 7.84 10.80
N LYS A 15 4.71 7.59 11.74
CA LYS A 15 4.38 6.26 12.20
C LYS A 15 3.74 5.44 11.09
N LEU A 16 2.83 6.05 10.32
CA LEU A 16 2.19 5.38 9.18
C LEU A 16 3.22 5.09 8.09
N VAL A 17 4.07 6.05 7.77
CA VAL A 17 5.12 5.86 6.76
C VAL A 17 6.03 4.69 7.16
N ALA A 18 6.45 4.65 8.42
CA ALA A 18 7.29 3.56 8.90
C ALA A 18 6.59 2.21 8.80
N TYR A 19 5.28 2.19 9.08
CA TYR A 19 4.50 0.96 8.97
C TYR A 19 4.45 0.45 7.53
N VAL A 20 4.20 1.36 6.58
CA VAL A 20 4.17 1.00 5.16
C VAL A 20 5.53 0.49 4.71
N GLU A 21 6.60 1.16 5.10
CA GLU A 21 7.96 0.74 4.75
C GLU A 21 8.29 -0.64 5.28
N LYS A 22 7.85 -0.94 6.49
CA LYS A 22 8.05 -2.26 7.10
C LYS A 22 7.34 -3.34 6.30
N LYS A 23 6.11 -3.05 5.84
CA LYS A 23 5.35 -4.03 5.04
C LYS A 23 5.94 -4.19 3.65
N VAL A 24 6.40 -3.10 3.04
CA VAL A 24 7.04 -3.16 1.73
C VAL A 24 8.33 -3.99 1.79
N ALA A 25 9.05 -3.93 2.90
CA ALA A 25 10.27 -4.73 3.06
C ALA A 25 10.02 -6.23 2.90
N LYS A 26 8.81 -6.70 3.23
CA LYS A 26 8.45 -8.10 3.03
C LYS A 26 8.33 -8.45 1.55
N LEU A 27 7.90 -7.48 0.74
CA LEU A 27 7.77 -7.68 -0.70
C LEU A 27 9.12 -7.69 -1.39
N GLU A 28 10.12 -7.03 -0.82
CA GLU A 28 11.47 -7.00 -1.38
C GLU A 28 12.14 -8.37 -1.39
N LYS A 29 11.62 -9.32 -0.62
CA LYS A 29 12.15 -10.67 -0.57
C LYS A 29 11.81 -11.48 -1.82
N HIS A 30 10.85 -11.00 -2.60
CA HIS A 30 10.49 -11.68 -3.84
C HIS A 30 11.43 -11.26 -4.96
N GLU A 31 11.87 -12.23 -5.75
CA GLU A 31 12.74 -11.96 -6.88
C GLU A 31 12.00 -11.16 -7.94
N ASN A 32 12.73 -10.34 -8.68
CA ASN A 32 12.22 -9.60 -9.82
C ASN A 32 11.29 -8.43 -9.48
N VAL A 33 11.18 -8.05 -8.22
CA VAL A 33 10.43 -6.84 -7.86
C VAL A 33 11.28 -5.63 -8.22
N GLN A 34 10.80 -4.83 -9.15
CA GLN A 34 11.50 -3.64 -9.63
C GLN A 34 11.06 -2.39 -8.90
N ARG A 35 9.75 -2.30 -8.58
CA ARG A 35 9.20 -1.13 -7.92
C ARG A 35 7.95 -1.51 -7.15
N VAL A 36 7.73 -0.84 -6.03
CA VAL A 36 6.51 -0.94 -5.24
C VAL A 36 5.96 0.46 -5.07
N GLU A 37 4.68 0.62 -5.39
CA GLU A 37 3.99 1.89 -5.21
C GLU A 37 2.77 1.68 -4.33
N PHE A 38 2.64 2.49 -3.28
CA PHE A 38 1.44 2.56 -2.47
C PHE A 38 0.80 3.92 -2.64
N THR A 39 -0.52 3.94 -2.82
CA THR A 39 -1.32 5.16 -2.78
C THR A 39 -2.34 4.99 -1.68
N LEU A 40 -2.38 5.94 -0.74
CA LEU A 40 -3.30 5.94 0.38
C LEU A 40 -4.24 7.12 0.23
N GLU A 41 -5.52 6.87 0.39
CA GLU A 41 -6.53 7.92 0.20
C GLU A 41 -7.68 7.75 1.17
N VAL A 42 -8.20 8.88 1.65
CA VAL A 42 -9.45 8.88 2.41
C VAL A 42 -10.58 8.96 1.40
N VAL A 43 -11.45 7.94 1.40
CA VAL A 43 -12.56 7.83 0.46
C VAL A 43 -13.90 7.83 1.19
N LYS A 44 -14.99 7.86 0.45
CA LYS A 44 -16.34 7.75 1.02
C LYS A 44 -16.71 6.28 1.18
N PRO A 45 -17.61 5.93 2.12
CA PRO A 45 -18.33 6.80 3.06
C PRO A 45 -17.44 7.25 4.22
N GLU A 46 -17.80 8.37 4.83
CA GLU A 46 -17.02 8.94 5.93
C GLU A 46 -17.18 8.19 7.25
N THR A 47 -18.15 7.29 7.33
CA THR A 47 -18.53 6.64 8.58
C THR A 47 -17.73 5.37 8.89
N SER A 48 -17.25 4.65 7.89
CA SER A 48 -16.49 3.43 8.10
C SER A 48 -15.82 2.97 6.82
N LYS A 49 -14.73 2.23 6.97
CA LYS A 49 -13.99 1.66 5.84
C LYS A 49 -13.66 2.69 4.77
N ASN A 50 -13.26 3.87 5.25
CA ASN A 50 -12.96 5.00 4.37
C ASN A 50 -11.48 5.23 4.14
N LYS A 51 -10.63 4.30 4.56
CA LYS A 51 -9.19 4.35 4.32
C LYS A 51 -8.85 3.36 3.22
N GLU A 52 -8.50 3.89 2.06
CA GLU A 52 -8.17 3.06 0.90
C GLU A 52 -6.66 2.96 0.72
N ALA A 53 -6.18 1.74 0.44
CA ALA A 53 -4.80 1.51 0.04
C ALA A 53 -4.82 0.86 -1.33
N ARG A 54 -4.00 1.38 -2.23
CA ARG A 54 -3.78 0.81 -3.56
C ARG A 54 -2.31 0.45 -3.68
N LEU A 55 -2.04 -0.78 -4.05
CA LEU A 55 -0.69 -1.30 -4.17
C LEU A 55 -0.42 -1.70 -5.61
N ASN A 56 0.69 -1.23 -6.16
CA ASN A 56 1.19 -1.71 -7.43
C ASN A 56 2.58 -2.29 -7.19
N VAL A 57 2.76 -3.54 -7.55
CA VAL A 57 4.06 -4.21 -7.50
C VAL A 57 4.49 -4.45 -8.93
N VAL A 58 5.53 -3.75 -9.37
CA VAL A 58 6.05 -3.87 -10.73
C VAL A 58 7.13 -4.93 -10.73
N LEU A 59 6.90 -6.00 -11.50
CA LEU A 59 7.85 -7.08 -11.68
C LEU A 59 8.33 -7.10 -13.13
N ALA A 60 9.37 -7.88 -13.39
CA ALA A 60 9.83 -8.07 -14.77
C ALA A 60 8.71 -8.79 -15.54
N GLY A 61 8.14 -8.12 -16.53
CA GLY A 61 7.13 -8.71 -17.40
C GLY A 61 5.67 -8.50 -17.00
N HIS A 62 5.38 -8.06 -15.76
CA HIS A 62 3.99 -7.76 -15.39
C HIS A 62 3.91 -6.93 -14.11
N THR A 63 2.72 -6.44 -13.82
CA THR A 63 2.44 -5.66 -12.62
C THR A 63 1.29 -6.29 -11.86
N ILE A 64 1.44 -6.41 -10.54
CA ILE A 64 0.39 -6.88 -9.65
C ILE A 64 -0.29 -5.67 -9.03
N HIS A 65 -1.62 -5.66 -9.05
CA HIS A 65 -2.44 -4.60 -8.45
C HIS A 65 -3.26 -5.16 -7.31
N ALA A 66 -3.34 -4.42 -6.23
CA ALA A 66 -4.25 -4.73 -5.12
C ALA A 66 -4.87 -3.43 -4.63
N GLU A 67 -6.15 -3.49 -4.27
CA GLU A 67 -6.88 -2.34 -3.75
C GLU A 67 -7.78 -2.82 -2.62
N LYS A 68 -7.66 -2.21 -1.45
CA LYS A 68 -8.44 -2.57 -0.27
C LYS A 68 -8.85 -1.33 0.50
N THR A 69 -10.02 -1.41 1.13
CA THR A 69 -10.49 -0.38 2.05
C THR A 69 -10.68 -0.98 3.43
N ALA A 70 -10.46 -0.18 4.45
CA ALA A 70 -10.59 -0.61 5.84
C ALA A 70 -10.85 0.61 6.73
N ASP A 71 -11.00 0.38 8.02
CA ASP A 71 -11.21 1.46 8.98
C ASP A 71 -9.92 2.22 9.29
N THR A 72 -8.78 1.60 9.06
CA THR A 72 -7.47 2.24 9.24
C THR A 72 -6.59 1.98 8.02
N PHE A 73 -5.62 2.87 7.80
CA PHE A 73 -4.67 2.67 6.72
C PHE A 73 -3.78 1.45 6.97
N GLU A 74 -3.41 1.21 8.22
CA GLU A 74 -2.59 0.05 8.58
C GLU A 74 -3.27 -1.24 8.16
N GLU A 75 -4.56 -1.37 8.44
CA GLU A 75 -5.32 -2.54 8.06
C GLU A 75 -5.44 -2.66 6.53
N ALA A 76 -5.71 -1.54 5.86
CA ALA A 76 -5.82 -1.54 4.39
C ALA A 76 -4.50 -1.96 3.74
N VAL A 77 -3.37 -1.46 4.26
CA VAL A 77 -2.05 -1.83 3.78
C VAL A 77 -1.79 -3.33 3.99
N ASP A 78 -2.13 -3.85 5.17
CA ASP A 78 -1.98 -5.27 5.46
C ASP A 78 -2.76 -6.13 4.48
N LEU A 79 -4.00 -5.75 4.21
CA LEU A 79 -4.85 -6.50 3.27
C LEU A 79 -4.26 -6.50 1.86
N CYS A 80 -3.70 -5.38 1.43
CA CYS A 80 -3.05 -5.30 0.12
C CYS A 80 -1.83 -6.21 0.04
N VAL A 81 -0.99 -6.21 1.07
CA VAL A 81 0.22 -7.03 1.10
C VAL A 81 -0.13 -8.51 1.13
N ASP A 82 -1.21 -8.89 1.83
CA ASP A 82 -1.65 -10.28 1.88
C ASP A 82 -2.13 -10.80 0.52
N VAL A 83 -2.70 -9.92 -0.30
CA VAL A 83 -3.18 -10.30 -1.65
C VAL A 83 -2.01 -10.40 -2.64
N ALA A 84 -0.99 -9.58 -2.47
CA ALA A 84 0.17 -9.56 -3.35
C ALA A 84 1.27 -10.45 -2.78
N PRO A 85 1.34 -11.71 -3.14
CA PRO A 85 2.33 -12.65 -2.60
C PRO A 85 3.75 -12.32 -3.07
#